data_ce959895e5469fed35d715eac49b54d1
#
_entry.id   ce959895e5469fed35d715eac49b54d1
#
_cell.length_a   1.000
_cell.length_b   1.000
_cell.length_c   1.000
_cell.angle_alpha   90.00
_cell.angle_beta   90.00
_cell.angle_gamma   90.00
#
_symmetry.space_group_name_H-M   'P 1'
#
loop_
_entity.id
_entity.type
_entity.pdbx_description
1 polymer ?
#
loop_
_entity_poly.entity_id
_entity_poly.type
_entity_poly.pdbx_seq_one_letter_code
_entity_poly.pdbx_strand_id
1 'polypeptide(L)'
;LTACGSGSGGGSTAPEESAAATGLEDGVFTVAMECNYAPFNWTQSDDSNGAVPISGGSDYAYGYDVMFAKEIAEAADCELEIVKMEWDALIPALQSGSVDAVIAGQCITAERAAQVDFSDPYYYASIVCLVKADSSYAGAQGIDGFEGAVATSQLGTVWYDTCLPQMPGVEILPAQESVPAMLVALDSGAVDLVVTDQPTALSACKAYPDMVMLDFSGTEGDFDVSEEETNFGISVQKGNTGLVEIINEVLGQYT
;
A
#
# COMPACT_ATOMS: atom_id res chain seq x y z
N LEU A 1 -53.67 -48.41 35.60
CA LEU A 1 -52.37 -48.82 36.10
C LEU A 1 -51.26 -48.14 35.32
N THR A 2 -50.74 -47.07 35.94
CA THR A 2 -49.43 -46.43 35.82
C THR A 2 -48.81 -46.26 34.43
N ALA A 3 -48.83 -45.02 33.89
CA ALA A 3 -48.00 -44.51 32.86
C ALA A 3 -46.87 -43.69 33.47
N CYS A 4 -45.59 -44.01 33.12
CA CYS A 4 -44.43 -43.17 33.40
C CYS A 4 -44.14 -42.31 32.17
N GLY A 5 -44.19 -41.00 32.32
CA GLY A 5 -43.70 -40.04 31.37
C GLY A 5 -42.21 -39.80 31.52
N SER A 6 -41.45 -39.95 30.46
CA SER A 6 -40.06 -39.56 30.37
C SER A 6 -39.98 -38.21 29.66
N GLY A 7 -39.59 -37.17 30.38
CA GLY A 7 -39.24 -35.89 29.80
C GLY A 7 -37.92 -35.95 29.11
N SER A 8 -37.89 -35.67 27.81
CA SER A 8 -36.69 -35.49 27.01
C SER A 8 -36.31 -33.99 27.04
N GLY A 9 -35.24 -33.66 27.74
CA GLY A 9 -34.65 -32.34 27.70
C GLY A 9 -33.95 -32.13 26.36
N GLY A 10 -34.54 -31.32 25.50
CA GLY A 10 -33.88 -30.82 24.30
C GLY A 10 -32.85 -29.76 24.69
N GLY A 11 -31.58 -30.13 24.66
CA GLY A 11 -30.49 -29.16 24.67
C GLY A 11 -30.48 -28.45 23.29
N SER A 12 -30.88 -27.19 23.29
CA SER A 12 -30.65 -26.30 22.16
C SER A 12 -29.17 -25.94 22.15
N THR A 13 -28.40 -26.64 21.34
CA THR A 13 -27.09 -26.15 20.93
C THR A 13 -27.35 -24.98 20.00
N ALA A 14 -26.96 -23.76 20.43
CA ALA A 14 -26.84 -22.62 19.52
C ALA A 14 -25.90 -23.03 18.36
N PRO A 15 -26.17 -22.60 17.13
CA PRO A 15 -25.22 -22.80 16.05
C PRO A 15 -23.90 -22.15 16.46
N GLU A 16 -22.80 -22.92 16.47
CA GLU A 16 -21.47 -22.33 16.41
C GLU A 16 -21.45 -21.48 15.16
N GLU A 17 -21.26 -20.17 15.33
CA GLU A 17 -21.01 -19.23 14.24
C GLU A 17 -19.75 -19.75 13.55
N SER A 18 -19.91 -20.31 12.36
CA SER A 18 -18.81 -20.80 11.55
C SER A 18 -17.93 -19.59 11.27
N ALA A 19 -16.71 -19.58 11.79
CA ALA A 19 -15.74 -18.55 11.45
C ALA A 19 -15.68 -18.41 9.92
N ALA A 20 -15.68 -17.18 9.43
CA ALA A 20 -15.56 -16.92 8.00
C ALA A 20 -14.24 -17.54 7.49
N ALA A 21 -14.29 -18.15 6.29
CA ALA A 21 -13.09 -18.73 5.69
C ALA A 21 -12.05 -17.63 5.46
N THR A 22 -10.78 -17.92 5.75
CA THR A 22 -9.66 -16.97 5.62
C THR A 22 -8.84 -17.18 4.36
N GLY A 23 -8.92 -18.38 3.76
CA GLY A 23 -8.04 -18.80 2.64
C GLY A 23 -6.66 -19.29 3.10
N LEU A 24 -6.40 -19.33 4.43
CA LEU A 24 -5.09 -19.68 5.02
C LEU A 24 -5.02 -21.13 5.52
N GLU A 25 -5.87 -22.02 4.99
CA GLU A 25 -6.00 -23.41 5.44
C GLU A 25 -4.74 -24.25 5.13
N ASP A 26 -3.87 -23.78 4.24
CA ASP A 26 -2.55 -24.38 3.94
C ASP A 26 -1.46 -24.01 4.95
N GLY A 27 -1.74 -23.07 5.87
CA GLY A 27 -0.82 -22.60 6.89
C GLY A 27 0.21 -21.59 6.39
N VAL A 28 0.00 -20.99 5.21
CA VAL A 28 0.87 -19.98 4.62
C VAL A 28 0.08 -18.69 4.39
N PHE A 29 0.64 -17.56 4.75
CA PHE A 29 0.13 -16.24 4.43
C PHE A 29 1.01 -15.64 3.31
N THR A 30 0.52 -15.71 2.08
CA THR A 30 1.24 -15.25 0.89
C THR A 30 0.90 -13.79 0.60
N VAL A 31 1.88 -12.91 0.72
CA VAL A 31 1.72 -11.45 0.56
C VAL A 31 2.48 -10.95 -0.65
N ALA A 32 1.78 -10.25 -1.54
CA ALA A 32 2.41 -9.56 -2.67
C ALA A 32 2.75 -8.11 -2.32
N MET A 33 3.92 -7.66 -2.77
CA MET A 33 4.39 -6.28 -2.71
C MET A 33 5.42 -6.02 -3.81
N GLU A 34 5.71 -4.74 -4.11
CA GLU A 34 6.69 -4.38 -5.14
C GLU A 34 8.14 -4.65 -4.70
N CYS A 35 8.43 -4.57 -3.41
CA CYS A 35 9.76 -4.62 -2.81
C CYS A 35 10.75 -3.59 -3.42
N ASN A 36 10.24 -2.44 -3.84
CA ASN A 36 11.02 -1.32 -4.38
C ASN A 36 10.46 0.06 -3.97
N TYR A 37 9.59 0.08 -2.98
CA TYR A 37 8.85 1.22 -2.48
C TYR A 37 9.27 1.57 -1.04
N ALA A 38 10.47 2.13 -0.87
CA ALA A 38 10.98 2.55 0.44
C ALA A 38 10.29 3.84 0.93
N PRO A 39 9.92 3.96 2.22
CA PRO A 39 10.27 3.06 3.34
C PRO A 39 9.21 1.97 3.64
N PHE A 40 8.22 1.79 2.79
CA PHE A 40 7.14 0.83 3.01
C PHE A 40 7.59 -0.61 2.74
N ASN A 41 8.16 -0.89 1.59
CA ASN A 41 8.70 -2.19 1.25
C ASN A 41 9.87 -2.06 0.27
N TRP A 42 11.02 -2.65 0.59
CA TRP A 42 12.20 -2.63 -0.28
C TRP A 42 12.99 -3.93 -0.23
N THR A 43 13.79 -4.15 -1.28
CA THR A 43 14.70 -5.30 -1.38
C THR A 43 16.04 -4.99 -0.72
N GLN A 44 16.58 -5.93 0.06
CA GLN A 44 17.94 -5.93 0.59
C GLN A 44 18.60 -7.30 0.40
N SER A 45 19.93 -7.35 0.52
CA SER A 45 20.73 -8.54 0.20
C SER A 45 20.90 -9.52 1.36
N ASP A 46 20.45 -9.18 2.56
CA ASP A 46 20.61 -9.98 3.78
C ASP A 46 19.37 -9.91 4.68
N ASP A 47 19.35 -10.73 5.72
CA ASP A 47 18.27 -10.84 6.70
C ASP A 47 18.34 -9.83 7.84
N SER A 48 19.20 -8.82 7.73
CA SER A 48 19.33 -7.79 8.77
C SER A 48 17.99 -7.12 9.07
N ASN A 49 17.84 -6.61 10.28
CA ASN A 49 16.61 -5.97 10.80
C ASN A 49 15.39 -6.91 10.86
N GLY A 50 15.55 -8.21 10.63
CA GLY A 50 14.45 -9.16 10.56
C GLY A 50 13.72 -9.15 9.22
N ALA A 51 14.44 -8.84 8.14
CA ALA A 51 13.93 -8.95 6.78
C ALA A 51 13.53 -10.38 6.44
N VAL A 52 12.53 -10.50 5.57
CA VAL A 52 11.91 -11.77 5.18
C VAL A 52 12.40 -12.16 3.78
N PRO A 53 12.76 -13.43 3.54
CA PRO A 53 13.14 -13.89 2.20
C PRO A 53 12.04 -13.58 1.17
N ILE A 54 12.45 -13.11 0.00
CA ILE A 54 11.54 -12.97 -1.14
C ILE A 54 11.45 -14.31 -1.85
N SER A 55 10.24 -14.82 -2.05
CA SER A 55 9.98 -16.11 -2.69
C SER A 55 10.62 -16.19 -4.08
N GLY A 56 11.26 -17.32 -4.37
CA GLY A 56 11.88 -17.59 -5.66
C GLY A 56 13.22 -16.88 -5.91
N GLY A 57 13.76 -16.14 -4.93
CA GLY A 57 15.01 -15.41 -5.04
C GLY A 57 15.98 -15.66 -3.90
N SER A 58 17.05 -14.87 -3.86
CA SER A 58 18.07 -14.86 -2.78
C SER A 58 18.03 -13.59 -1.94
N ASP A 59 17.17 -12.64 -2.31
CA ASP A 59 17.06 -11.35 -1.67
C ASP A 59 15.97 -11.37 -0.59
N TYR A 60 15.92 -10.33 0.20
CA TYR A 60 15.03 -10.17 1.34
C TYR A 60 14.20 -8.90 1.19
N ALA A 61 12.98 -8.93 1.69
CA ALA A 61 12.11 -7.77 1.80
C ALA A 61 12.14 -7.22 3.22
N TYR A 62 12.18 -5.90 3.34
CA TYR A 62 12.03 -5.19 4.60
C TYR A 62 11.22 -3.91 4.41
N GLY A 63 10.74 -3.33 5.51
CA GLY A 63 9.99 -2.09 5.52
C GLY A 63 8.73 -2.16 6.36
N TYR A 64 7.99 -1.06 6.39
CA TYR A 64 6.78 -0.91 7.18
C TYR A 64 5.71 -1.96 6.82
N ASP A 65 5.51 -2.22 5.53
CA ASP A 65 4.56 -3.23 5.02
C ASP A 65 4.97 -4.64 5.43
N VAL A 66 6.29 -4.94 5.41
CA VAL A 66 6.81 -6.25 5.83
C VAL A 66 6.62 -6.49 7.32
N MET A 67 6.72 -5.43 8.14
CA MET A 67 6.47 -5.53 9.57
C MET A 67 5.02 -5.92 9.83
N PHE A 68 4.03 -5.30 9.18
CA PHE A 68 2.64 -5.70 9.28
C PHE A 68 2.38 -7.10 8.74
N ALA A 69 3.00 -7.47 7.61
CA ALA A 69 2.88 -8.83 7.08
C ALA A 69 3.30 -9.89 8.11
N LYS A 70 4.38 -9.65 8.86
CA LYS A 70 4.86 -10.54 9.94
C LYS A 70 3.87 -10.64 11.10
N GLU A 71 3.36 -9.51 11.58
CA GLU A 71 2.39 -9.46 12.67
C GLU A 71 1.07 -10.18 12.29
N ILE A 72 0.61 -10.00 11.05
CA ILE A 72 -0.59 -10.67 10.55
C ILE A 72 -0.37 -12.17 10.43
N ALA A 73 0.76 -12.61 9.88
CA ALA A 73 1.10 -14.03 9.78
C ALA A 73 1.17 -14.70 11.16
N GLU A 74 1.77 -14.03 12.15
CA GLU A 74 1.82 -14.50 13.53
C GLU A 74 0.42 -14.60 14.14
N ALA A 75 -0.42 -13.58 13.95
CA ALA A 75 -1.80 -13.59 14.45
C ALA A 75 -2.67 -14.68 13.81
N ALA A 76 -2.39 -15.03 12.54
CA ALA A 76 -3.06 -16.09 11.81
C ALA A 76 -2.48 -17.50 12.06
N ASP A 77 -1.39 -17.62 12.84
CA ASP A 77 -0.63 -18.87 13.04
C ASP A 77 -0.14 -19.49 11.71
N CYS A 78 0.35 -18.65 10.78
CA CYS A 78 0.81 -19.02 9.44
C CYS A 78 2.28 -18.69 9.23
N GLU A 79 2.93 -19.41 8.29
CA GLU A 79 4.21 -19.00 7.74
C GLU A 79 4.00 -17.82 6.77
N LEU A 80 4.90 -16.81 6.82
CA LEU A 80 4.86 -15.68 5.89
C LEU A 80 5.65 -15.99 4.62
N GLU A 81 5.01 -15.87 3.47
CA GLU A 81 5.65 -15.86 2.17
C GLU A 81 5.50 -14.49 1.50
N ILE A 82 6.61 -13.84 1.13
CA ILE A 82 6.59 -12.57 0.40
C ILE A 82 6.89 -12.83 -1.08
N VAL A 83 5.95 -12.40 -1.93
CA VAL A 83 6.07 -12.48 -3.39
C VAL A 83 6.28 -11.08 -3.96
N LYS A 84 7.43 -10.88 -4.61
CA LYS A 84 7.73 -9.64 -5.32
C LYS A 84 7.08 -9.65 -6.71
N MET A 85 6.35 -8.59 -7.03
CA MET A 85 5.78 -8.39 -8.37
C MET A 85 5.62 -6.91 -8.71
N GLU A 86 5.41 -6.63 -9.99
CA GLU A 86 5.19 -5.26 -10.46
C GLU A 86 3.84 -4.71 -9.98
N TRP A 87 3.75 -3.41 -9.85
CA TRP A 87 2.57 -2.72 -9.30
C TRP A 87 1.24 -3.11 -9.96
N ASP A 88 1.20 -3.15 -11.28
CA ASP A 88 0.01 -3.47 -12.06
C ASP A 88 -0.40 -4.96 -11.99
N ALA A 89 0.49 -5.84 -11.52
CA ALA A 89 0.23 -7.25 -11.31
C ALA A 89 -0.41 -7.57 -9.94
N LEU A 90 -0.34 -6.66 -8.97
CA LEU A 90 -0.74 -6.92 -7.57
C LEU A 90 -2.23 -7.28 -7.45
N ILE A 91 -3.15 -6.44 -7.94
CA ILE A 91 -4.59 -6.71 -7.89
C ILE A 91 -5.00 -7.93 -8.73
N PRO A 92 -4.51 -8.11 -9.98
CA PRO A 92 -4.73 -9.36 -10.72
C PRO A 92 -4.29 -10.63 -10.01
N ALA A 93 -3.13 -10.62 -9.32
CA ALA A 93 -2.66 -11.75 -8.54
C ALA A 93 -3.59 -12.09 -7.37
N LEU A 94 -4.08 -11.05 -6.68
CA LEU A 94 -5.06 -11.19 -5.60
C LEU A 94 -6.40 -11.75 -6.11
N GLN A 95 -6.91 -11.22 -7.23
CA GLN A 95 -8.16 -11.68 -7.84
C GLN A 95 -8.11 -13.15 -8.31
N SER A 96 -6.94 -13.59 -8.78
CA SER A 96 -6.73 -14.99 -9.21
C SER A 96 -6.54 -15.96 -8.05
N GLY A 97 -6.36 -15.47 -6.81
CA GLY A 97 -6.03 -16.28 -5.65
C GLY A 97 -4.58 -16.79 -5.64
N SER A 98 -3.69 -16.15 -6.40
CA SER A 98 -2.26 -16.47 -6.38
C SER A 98 -1.56 -15.96 -5.12
N VAL A 99 -2.15 -15.01 -4.44
CA VAL A 99 -1.71 -14.44 -3.16
C VAL A 99 -2.94 -14.19 -2.28
N ASP A 100 -2.75 -14.16 -0.96
CA ASP A 100 -3.81 -13.96 0.02
C ASP A 100 -4.07 -12.47 0.28
N ALA A 101 -3.01 -11.67 0.26
CA ALA A 101 -3.10 -10.24 0.50
C ALA A 101 -2.08 -9.45 -0.34
N VAL A 102 -2.38 -8.16 -0.52
CA VAL A 102 -1.43 -7.16 -1.02
C VAL A 102 -1.20 -6.12 0.06
N ILE A 103 0.06 -5.91 0.43
CA ILE A 103 0.50 -4.87 1.36
C ILE A 103 1.57 -4.05 0.63
N ALA A 104 1.17 -2.94 0.04
CA ALA A 104 2.03 -2.18 -0.88
C ALA A 104 1.69 -0.69 -0.94
N GLY A 105 1.21 -0.09 0.17
CA GLY A 105 0.82 1.32 0.17
C GLY A 105 -0.34 1.64 -0.77
N GLN A 106 -1.27 0.72 -0.95
CA GLN A 106 -2.41 0.95 -1.85
C GLN A 106 -3.47 1.85 -1.21
N CYS A 107 -3.77 2.97 -1.87
CA CYS A 107 -4.92 3.81 -1.49
C CYS A 107 -6.24 3.04 -1.66
N ILE A 108 -7.15 3.22 -0.70
CA ILE A 108 -8.49 2.60 -0.67
C ILE A 108 -9.43 3.38 -1.61
N THR A 109 -9.17 3.36 -2.90
CA THR A 109 -10.02 4.04 -3.87
C THR A 109 -11.29 3.26 -4.16
N ALA A 110 -12.39 3.95 -4.51
CA ALA A 110 -13.65 3.32 -4.88
C ALA A 110 -13.50 2.33 -6.06
N GLU A 111 -12.61 2.63 -7.01
CA GLU A 111 -12.30 1.74 -8.14
C GLU A 111 -11.68 0.43 -7.68
N ARG A 112 -10.69 0.48 -6.77
CA ARG A 112 -10.06 -0.71 -6.20
C ARG A 112 -11.01 -1.47 -5.29
N ALA A 113 -11.77 -0.77 -4.44
CA ALA A 113 -12.75 -1.36 -3.54
C ALA A 113 -13.90 -2.08 -4.29
N ALA A 114 -14.16 -1.77 -5.56
CA ALA A 114 -15.06 -2.54 -6.39
C ALA A 114 -14.50 -3.92 -6.77
N GLN A 115 -13.19 -4.09 -6.77
CA GLN A 115 -12.48 -5.28 -7.26
C GLN A 115 -12.00 -6.20 -6.14
N VAL A 116 -11.60 -5.62 -4.99
CA VAL A 116 -11.04 -6.31 -3.83
C VAL A 116 -11.67 -5.78 -2.55
N ASP A 117 -11.47 -6.44 -1.42
CA ASP A 117 -11.82 -5.88 -0.11
C ASP A 117 -10.56 -5.34 0.56
N PHE A 118 -10.74 -4.33 1.42
CA PHE A 118 -9.67 -3.69 2.15
C PHE A 118 -9.85 -3.83 3.66
N SER A 119 -8.73 -3.83 4.36
CA SER A 119 -8.69 -3.58 5.79
C SER A 119 -9.06 -2.13 6.13
N ASP A 120 -9.15 -1.83 7.41
CA ASP A 120 -9.04 -0.46 7.90
C ASP A 120 -7.70 0.15 7.43
N PRO A 121 -7.62 1.49 7.30
CA PRO A 121 -6.36 2.13 6.91
C PRO A 121 -5.24 1.85 7.92
N TYR A 122 -4.04 1.53 7.42
CA TYR A 122 -2.85 1.38 8.26
C TYR A 122 -1.86 2.54 8.14
N TYR A 123 -2.09 3.43 7.18
CA TYR A 123 -1.32 4.66 6.99
C TYR A 123 -2.17 5.74 6.33
N TYR A 124 -1.90 7.00 6.67
CA TYR A 124 -2.51 8.19 6.07
C TYR A 124 -1.42 9.02 5.41
N ALA A 125 -1.38 9.05 4.08
CA ALA A 125 -0.34 9.69 3.33
C ALA A 125 -0.63 11.17 3.09
N SER A 126 0.37 12.03 3.28
CA SER A 126 0.40 13.35 2.67
C SER A 126 1.03 13.26 1.29
N ILE A 127 0.44 13.91 0.31
CA ILE A 127 0.94 13.95 -1.07
C ILE A 127 1.84 15.18 -1.22
N VAL A 128 3.02 14.97 -1.78
CA VAL A 128 4.06 16.00 -1.87
C VAL A 128 4.69 16.02 -3.26
N CYS A 129 5.38 17.13 -3.57
CA CYS A 129 6.20 17.26 -4.76
C CYS A 129 7.68 17.07 -4.43
N LEU A 130 8.42 16.39 -5.29
CA LEU A 130 9.89 16.34 -5.27
C LEU A 130 10.43 17.08 -6.48
N VAL A 131 11.43 17.93 -6.25
CA VAL A 131 12.17 18.68 -7.29
C VAL A 131 13.66 18.65 -6.99
N LYS A 132 14.49 19.05 -7.95
CA LYS A 132 15.91 19.31 -7.67
C LYS A 132 16.07 20.63 -6.91
N ALA A 133 17.00 20.68 -5.96
CA ALA A 133 17.23 21.86 -5.10
C ALA A 133 17.66 23.12 -5.88
N ASP A 134 18.29 22.95 -7.02
CA ASP A 134 18.70 24.03 -7.92
C ASP A 134 17.66 24.36 -9.02
N SER A 135 16.52 23.68 -8.99
CA SER A 135 15.39 23.95 -9.91
C SER A 135 14.77 25.32 -9.62
N SER A 136 14.30 25.98 -10.69
CA SER A 136 13.48 27.20 -10.56
C SER A 136 12.18 26.97 -9.80
N TYR A 137 11.73 25.73 -9.67
CA TYR A 137 10.53 25.33 -8.98
C TYR A 137 10.73 25.03 -7.48
N ALA A 138 11.99 25.01 -6.99
CA ALA A 138 12.29 24.68 -5.58
C ALA A 138 11.70 25.65 -4.55
N GLY A 139 11.24 26.82 -4.99
CA GLY A 139 10.58 27.83 -4.17
C GLY A 139 9.05 27.89 -4.32
N ALA A 140 8.43 26.95 -5.02
CA ALA A 140 6.97 26.91 -5.19
C ALA A 140 6.25 26.86 -3.84
N GLN A 141 5.11 27.57 -3.74
CA GLN A 141 4.31 27.66 -2.51
C GLN A 141 2.96 26.94 -2.63
N GLY A 142 2.73 26.27 -3.76
CA GLY A 142 1.53 25.50 -4.08
C GLY A 142 1.66 24.85 -5.45
N ILE A 143 0.67 24.03 -5.79
CA ILE A 143 0.64 23.28 -7.06
C ILE A 143 0.54 24.18 -8.30
N ASP A 144 0.12 25.41 -8.17
CA ASP A 144 0.09 26.45 -9.21
C ASP A 144 1.48 27.06 -9.51
N GLY A 145 2.46 26.83 -8.63
CA GLY A 145 3.83 27.32 -8.79
C GLY A 145 4.68 26.57 -9.81
N PHE A 146 4.11 25.60 -10.55
CA PHE A 146 4.85 24.73 -11.48
C PHE A 146 4.49 24.97 -12.94
N GLU A 147 3.92 26.12 -13.30
CA GLU A 147 3.58 26.41 -14.69
C GLU A 147 4.80 26.26 -15.62
N GLY A 148 4.65 25.45 -16.65
CA GLY A 148 5.70 25.15 -17.63
C GLY A 148 6.66 24.04 -17.21
N ALA A 149 6.51 23.46 -16.02
CA ALA A 149 7.29 22.30 -15.59
C ALA A 149 6.89 21.03 -16.36
N VAL A 150 7.84 20.11 -16.46
CA VAL A 150 7.64 18.75 -16.98
C VAL A 150 7.56 17.79 -15.79
N ALA A 151 6.49 16.98 -15.72
CA ALA A 151 6.22 16.12 -14.59
C ALA A 151 5.91 14.68 -14.98
N THR A 152 6.15 13.76 -14.05
CA THR A 152 5.66 12.38 -14.10
C THR A 152 5.38 11.87 -12.69
N SER A 153 4.80 10.69 -12.60
CA SER A 153 4.66 9.91 -11.36
C SER A 153 4.50 8.43 -11.69
N GLN A 154 4.22 7.60 -10.69
CA GLN A 154 4.06 6.18 -10.89
C GLN A 154 2.70 5.86 -11.54
N LEU A 155 2.71 4.90 -12.46
CA LEU A 155 1.53 4.40 -13.18
C LEU A 155 0.46 3.87 -12.23
N GLY A 156 -0.82 4.19 -12.50
CA GLY A 156 -1.96 3.66 -11.78
C GLY A 156 -2.02 4.07 -10.31
N THR A 157 -1.44 5.22 -9.98
CA THR A 157 -1.50 5.80 -8.63
C THR A 157 -2.34 7.06 -8.62
N VAL A 158 -2.88 7.41 -7.46
CA VAL A 158 -3.56 8.71 -7.22
C VAL A 158 -2.62 9.87 -7.57
N TRP A 159 -1.34 9.73 -7.37
CA TRP A 159 -0.34 10.77 -7.68
C TRP A 159 -0.33 11.14 -9.16
N TYR A 160 -0.39 10.12 -10.05
CA TYR A 160 -0.40 10.33 -11.48
C TYR A 160 -1.79 10.67 -12.01
N ASP A 161 -2.81 9.90 -11.61
CA ASP A 161 -4.14 9.97 -12.22
C ASP A 161 -5.00 11.10 -11.65
N THR A 162 -4.81 11.47 -10.37
CA THR A 162 -5.61 12.50 -9.68
C THR A 162 -4.82 13.78 -9.42
N CYS A 163 -3.58 13.68 -8.93
CA CYS A 163 -2.83 14.86 -8.46
C CYS A 163 -2.19 15.64 -9.61
N LEU A 164 -1.45 14.99 -10.52
CA LEU A 164 -0.80 15.69 -11.64
C LEU A 164 -1.77 16.50 -12.52
N PRO A 165 -2.97 16.01 -12.86
CA PRO A 165 -3.94 16.79 -13.64
C PRO A 165 -4.44 18.08 -12.97
N GLN A 166 -4.26 18.23 -11.66
CA GLN A 166 -4.64 19.45 -10.93
C GLN A 166 -3.61 20.58 -11.07
N MET A 167 -2.40 20.28 -11.57
CA MET A 167 -1.30 21.24 -11.67
C MET A 167 -1.42 22.08 -12.96
N PRO A 168 -1.75 23.37 -12.88
CA PRO A 168 -2.01 24.16 -14.08
C PRO A 168 -0.72 24.41 -14.88
N GLY A 169 -0.80 24.20 -16.20
CA GLY A 169 0.30 24.47 -17.13
C GLY A 169 1.49 23.52 -17.04
N VAL A 170 1.38 22.40 -16.31
CA VAL A 170 2.39 21.36 -16.24
C VAL A 170 2.27 20.43 -17.45
N GLU A 171 3.39 20.08 -18.06
CA GLU A 171 3.47 19.04 -19.09
C GLU A 171 3.62 17.67 -18.42
N ILE A 172 2.62 16.81 -18.54
CA ILE A 172 2.62 15.48 -17.93
C ILE A 172 3.17 14.47 -18.93
N LEU A 173 4.34 13.89 -18.63
CA LEU A 173 4.93 12.80 -19.40
C LEU A 173 4.30 11.44 -19.04
N PRO A 174 4.51 10.39 -19.88
CA PRO A 174 4.04 9.06 -19.55
C PRO A 174 4.48 8.60 -18.15
N ALA A 175 3.57 7.92 -17.46
CA ALA A 175 3.82 7.40 -16.12
C ALA A 175 4.99 6.42 -16.08
N GLN A 176 5.65 6.35 -14.94
CA GLN A 176 6.75 5.43 -14.67
C GLN A 176 6.23 4.13 -14.05
N GLU A 177 6.88 3.02 -14.32
CA GLU A 177 6.44 1.70 -13.85
C GLU A 177 6.65 1.52 -12.34
N SER A 178 7.58 2.26 -11.74
CA SER A 178 7.95 2.12 -10.33
C SER A 178 8.48 3.42 -9.72
N VAL A 179 8.51 3.49 -8.38
CA VAL A 179 9.12 4.61 -7.64
C VAL A 179 10.60 4.81 -8.01
N PRO A 180 11.46 3.78 -8.08
CA PRO A 180 12.83 3.98 -8.52
C PRO A 180 12.94 4.58 -9.93
N ALA A 181 12.11 4.13 -10.88
CA ALA A 181 12.10 4.68 -12.24
C ALA A 181 11.69 6.17 -12.26
N MET A 182 10.69 6.53 -11.46
CA MET A 182 10.23 7.90 -11.26
C MET A 182 11.36 8.79 -10.69
N LEU A 183 12.08 8.31 -9.67
CA LEU A 183 13.19 9.06 -9.06
C LEU A 183 14.37 9.22 -10.03
N VAL A 184 14.68 8.21 -10.85
CA VAL A 184 15.71 8.31 -11.91
C VAL A 184 15.30 9.33 -12.96
N ALA A 185 14.03 9.43 -13.33
CA ALA A 185 13.55 10.45 -14.28
C ALA A 185 13.79 11.87 -13.74
N LEU A 186 13.55 12.10 -12.44
CA LEU A 186 13.84 13.37 -11.78
C LEU A 186 15.35 13.62 -11.65
N ASP A 187 16.11 12.61 -11.23
CA ASP A 187 17.56 12.73 -11.03
C ASP A 187 18.31 13.05 -12.32
N SER A 188 17.92 12.41 -13.42
CA SER A 188 18.52 12.65 -14.74
C SER A 188 18.11 13.98 -15.40
N GLY A 189 17.11 14.68 -14.83
CA GLY A 189 16.54 15.89 -15.42
C GLY A 189 15.62 15.62 -16.63
N ALA A 190 15.13 14.40 -16.80
CA ALA A 190 14.11 14.10 -17.79
C ALA A 190 12.76 14.73 -17.43
N VAL A 191 12.51 14.97 -16.14
CA VAL A 191 11.39 15.75 -15.62
C VAL A 191 11.89 16.76 -14.59
N ASP A 192 11.11 17.82 -14.36
CA ASP A 192 11.39 18.86 -13.39
C ASP A 192 10.84 18.52 -11.98
N LEU A 193 9.77 17.73 -11.93
CA LEU A 193 9.15 17.29 -10.69
C LEU A 193 8.50 15.92 -10.81
N VAL A 194 8.35 15.30 -9.65
CA VAL A 194 7.49 14.12 -9.47
C VAL A 194 6.57 14.33 -8.25
N VAL A 195 5.40 13.68 -8.29
CA VAL A 195 4.45 13.66 -7.17
C VAL A 195 4.50 12.30 -6.51
N THR A 196 4.53 12.26 -5.18
CA THR A 196 4.57 11.03 -4.39
C THR A 196 4.07 11.29 -2.96
N ASP A 197 4.08 10.28 -2.09
CA ASP A 197 3.83 10.44 -0.66
C ASP A 197 5.04 10.98 0.11
N GLN A 198 4.76 11.57 1.27
CA GLN A 198 5.78 12.19 2.11
C GLN A 198 6.88 11.22 2.59
N PRO A 199 6.59 10.00 3.11
CA PRO A 199 7.64 9.07 3.51
C PRO A 199 8.58 8.67 2.38
N THR A 200 8.05 8.43 1.19
CA THR A 200 8.83 8.13 -0.02
C THR A 200 9.71 9.31 -0.41
N ALA A 201 9.17 10.52 -0.39
CA ALA A 201 9.93 11.75 -0.66
C ALA A 201 11.07 11.96 0.35
N LEU A 202 10.81 11.74 1.64
CA LEU A 202 11.85 11.82 2.68
C LEU A 202 12.94 10.76 2.50
N SER A 203 12.57 9.55 2.08
CA SER A 203 13.53 8.49 1.74
C SER A 203 14.35 8.86 0.51
N ALA A 204 13.71 9.41 -0.51
CA ALA A 204 14.37 9.89 -1.73
C ALA A 204 15.39 11.00 -1.43
N CYS A 205 15.04 12.00 -0.61
CA CYS A 205 15.97 13.07 -0.23
C CYS A 205 17.22 12.58 0.54
N LYS A 206 17.16 11.40 1.19
CA LYS A 206 18.34 10.78 1.79
C LYS A 206 19.24 10.10 0.75
N ALA A 207 18.63 9.48 -0.27
CA ALA A 207 19.34 8.79 -1.34
C ALA A 207 19.91 9.78 -2.38
N TYR A 208 19.18 10.87 -2.62
CA TYR A 208 19.50 11.93 -3.57
C TYR A 208 19.56 13.28 -2.83
N PRO A 209 20.74 13.68 -2.28
CA PRO A 209 20.83 14.88 -1.42
C PRO A 209 20.55 16.21 -2.13
N ASP A 210 20.49 16.21 -3.45
CA ASP A 210 20.14 17.36 -4.29
C ASP A 210 18.65 17.43 -4.63
N MET A 211 17.82 16.51 -4.12
CA MET A 211 16.38 16.59 -4.18
C MET A 211 15.82 17.28 -2.93
N VAL A 212 14.76 18.05 -3.13
CA VAL A 212 14.00 18.70 -2.06
C VAL A 212 12.52 18.35 -2.18
N MET A 213 11.92 18.11 -1.03
CA MET A 213 10.49 17.88 -0.90
C MET A 213 9.78 19.21 -0.66
N LEU A 214 8.70 19.43 -1.38
CA LEU A 214 7.78 20.53 -1.21
C LEU A 214 6.44 19.97 -0.73
N ASP A 215 6.05 20.33 0.49
CA ASP A 215 4.83 19.89 1.17
C ASP A 215 3.87 21.07 1.27
N PHE A 216 2.72 20.95 0.65
CA PHE A 216 1.67 22.00 0.66
C PHE A 216 0.49 21.60 1.56
N SER A 217 0.61 20.52 2.31
CA SER A 217 -0.47 19.97 3.14
C SER A 217 -1.10 21.02 4.04
N GLY A 218 -2.42 21.14 3.96
CA GLY A 218 -3.21 22.08 4.76
C GLY A 218 -3.12 23.54 4.33
N THR A 219 -2.54 23.85 3.17
CA THR A 219 -2.54 25.18 2.55
C THR A 219 -3.57 25.29 1.43
N GLU A 220 -3.85 26.53 0.97
CA GLU A 220 -4.71 26.75 -0.21
C GLU A 220 -4.06 26.24 -1.53
N GLY A 221 -2.76 26.00 -1.51
CA GLY A 221 -1.99 25.49 -2.66
C GLY A 221 -1.81 23.98 -2.68
N ASP A 222 -2.53 23.25 -1.84
CA ASP A 222 -2.49 21.78 -1.75
C ASP A 222 -3.29 21.10 -2.87
N PHE A 223 -3.07 19.79 -3.01
CA PHE A 223 -3.90 18.93 -3.87
C PHE A 223 -5.29 18.74 -3.26
N ASP A 224 -6.31 18.74 -4.11
CA ASP A 224 -7.67 18.38 -3.72
C ASP A 224 -7.85 16.87 -3.86
N VAL A 225 -7.63 16.16 -2.76
CA VAL A 225 -7.76 14.70 -2.66
C VAL A 225 -8.62 14.34 -1.45
N SER A 226 -9.40 13.28 -1.59
CA SER A 226 -10.22 12.74 -0.49
C SER A 226 -9.37 11.90 0.48
N GLU A 227 -9.87 11.65 1.70
CA GLU A 227 -9.23 10.70 2.62
C GLU A 227 -9.09 9.31 2.01
N GLU A 228 -10.06 8.85 1.23
CA GLU A 228 -10.03 7.55 0.55
C GLU A 228 -8.89 7.45 -0.47
N GLU A 229 -8.47 8.57 -1.05
CA GLU A 229 -7.36 8.64 -2.00
C GLU A 229 -5.99 8.72 -1.34
N THR A 230 -5.93 8.94 -0.02
CA THR A 230 -4.69 9.08 0.75
C THR A 230 -4.51 8.01 1.83
N ASN A 231 -5.55 7.23 2.13
CA ASN A 231 -5.51 6.11 3.07
C ASN A 231 -4.88 4.88 2.40
N PHE A 232 -3.88 4.28 3.06
CA PHE A 232 -3.34 3.00 2.63
C PHE A 232 -4.04 1.86 3.38
N GLY A 233 -4.57 0.90 2.64
CA GLY A 233 -5.19 -0.31 3.17
C GLY A 233 -4.51 -1.58 2.67
N ILE A 234 -4.67 -2.65 3.43
CA ILE A 234 -4.26 -4.00 3.04
C ILE A 234 -5.41 -4.60 2.26
N SER A 235 -5.16 -5.00 1.01
CA SER A 235 -6.20 -5.60 0.18
C SER A 235 -6.18 -7.12 0.23
N VAL A 236 -7.37 -7.70 0.23
CA VAL A 236 -7.63 -9.14 0.19
C VAL A 236 -8.60 -9.47 -0.95
N GLN A 237 -8.69 -10.74 -1.32
CA GLN A 237 -9.66 -11.18 -2.33
C GLN A 237 -11.09 -10.77 -1.94
N LYS A 238 -11.87 -10.35 -2.91
CA LYS A 238 -13.25 -9.91 -2.70
C LYS A 238 -14.08 -10.98 -1.99
N GLY A 239 -14.71 -10.61 -0.88
CA GLY A 239 -15.51 -11.49 -0.03
C GLY A 239 -14.73 -12.23 1.07
N ASN A 240 -13.41 -12.06 1.16
CA ASN A 240 -12.59 -12.68 2.22
C ASN A 240 -12.65 -11.87 3.53
N THR A 241 -13.84 -11.82 4.13
CA THR A 241 -14.09 -11.07 5.37
C THR A 241 -13.35 -11.64 6.58
N GLY A 242 -13.10 -12.95 6.62
CA GLY A 242 -12.37 -13.58 7.72
C GLY A 242 -10.92 -13.11 7.81
N LEU A 243 -10.26 -12.95 6.67
CA LEU A 243 -8.90 -12.41 6.65
C LEU A 243 -8.89 -10.91 6.97
N VAL A 244 -9.87 -10.13 6.50
CA VAL A 244 -10.03 -8.71 6.87
C VAL A 244 -10.16 -8.55 8.38
N GLU A 245 -10.92 -9.40 9.05
CA GLU A 245 -11.09 -9.38 10.52
C GLU A 245 -9.76 -9.59 11.24
N ILE A 246 -8.98 -10.60 10.85
CA ILE A 246 -7.63 -10.86 11.42
C ILE A 246 -6.71 -9.66 11.20
N ILE A 247 -6.69 -9.11 9.99
CA ILE A 247 -5.87 -7.94 9.67
C ILE A 247 -6.27 -6.76 10.54
N ASN A 248 -7.56 -6.45 10.66
CA ASN A 248 -8.04 -5.32 11.45
C ASN A 248 -7.79 -5.50 12.95
N GLU A 249 -7.83 -6.72 13.49
CA GLU A 249 -7.43 -6.99 14.86
C GLU A 249 -5.95 -6.67 15.12
N VAL A 250 -5.07 -6.96 14.16
CA VAL A 250 -3.66 -6.59 14.24
C VAL A 250 -3.50 -5.07 14.16
N LEU A 251 -4.10 -4.42 13.17
CA LEU A 251 -4.01 -2.96 12.99
C LEU A 251 -4.54 -2.20 14.20
N GLY A 252 -5.61 -2.67 14.83
CA GLY A 252 -6.20 -2.08 16.03
C GLY A 252 -5.28 -2.03 17.26
N GLN A 253 -4.16 -2.74 17.25
CA GLN A 253 -3.15 -2.68 18.31
C GLN A 253 -2.23 -1.46 18.20
N TYR A 254 -2.22 -0.78 17.05
CA TYR A 254 -1.31 0.33 16.70
C TYR A 254 -2.02 1.68 16.54
N THR A 255 -3.34 1.73 16.74
CA THR A 255 -4.18 2.95 16.66
C THR A 255 -4.56 3.52 18.01
#